data_9b1602338a6f86308875e0345a05e07f
#
_entry.id   9b1602338a6f86308875e0345a05e07f
#
_cell.length_a   1.000
_cell.length_b   1.000
_cell.length_c   1.000
_cell.angle_alpha   90.00
_cell.angle_beta   90.00
_cell.angle_gamma   90.00
#
_symmetry.space_group_name_H-M   'P 1'
#
loop_
_entity.id
_entity.type
_entity.pdbx_description
1 polymer ?
#
loop_
_entity_poly.entity_id
_entity_poly.type
_entity_poly.pdbx_seq_one_letter_code
_entity_poly.pdbx_strand_id
1 'polypeptide(L)'
;MLLGRSLCPRLLPLRQSRNVSSEGTARKAAVDKVLSVFRSICGEDGVSLGEAVREQHGKDESVHKCRPPDVVVFPRCVEEVSALAKVCYDHNLPIIPFGTGTGLEGGVGAVKGGVCFSLRNMDQILDLHPEDFDVTVEPGVTRKALNAYLRDTGLWFPVDPGADASLCGMAATSASGTNAVRYGTMRENVMNLEVVLSDGSVIHTAGKGRRPRKTSAGYNLTNLFVGSEGTLGIITKSTLRLYGIPEAMVSAVCSFPSVQAAVDSTVQILQAGVPIARIEFLDDVMIDACNRFSSLSYAVTPTLFLEFHGSQRSLEEQVTTAEEITQSNEGSDFQWARESETRNRLWKARHDAWYAAQALRPGCKAYSTDVCVPLSRLPQIIVETKKDLIESRLTGPIAGHVGDGNFHCLMVVDPSDPDELHRVHLFTERLARRALAMDGTCTGEHGVGLGKRVLLREEVGPLAFQVMQGLKDTLDPKNLMNPGKILLHGEL
;
A
#
# COMPACT_ATOMS: atom_id res chain seq x y z
N MET A 1 -2.91 30.44 -54.65
CA MET A 1 -4.38 30.35 -54.56
C MET A 1 -4.77 28.91 -54.34
N LEU A 2 -5.21 28.60 -53.13
CA LEU A 2 -6.24 27.61 -52.81
C LEU A 2 -6.33 27.54 -51.28
N LEU A 3 -7.43 28.05 -50.80
CA LEU A 3 -7.81 28.18 -49.39
C LEU A 3 -8.22 26.81 -48.85
N GLY A 4 -7.52 26.31 -47.84
CA GLY A 4 -7.89 25.13 -47.04
C GLY A 4 -8.73 25.55 -45.84
N ARG A 5 -9.98 25.16 -45.78
CA ARG A 5 -10.95 25.45 -44.73
C ARG A 5 -10.60 24.63 -43.45
N SER A 6 -10.46 25.35 -42.35
CA SER A 6 -10.45 24.81 -40.96
C SER A 6 -11.80 24.14 -40.68
N LEU A 7 -11.78 22.83 -40.34
CA LEU A 7 -12.91 22.09 -39.78
C LEU A 7 -12.74 22.03 -38.25
N CYS A 8 -13.53 22.86 -37.60
CA CYS A 8 -13.71 22.79 -36.13
C CYS A 8 -14.57 21.55 -35.80
N PRO A 9 -14.14 20.64 -34.92
CA PRO A 9 -15.00 19.54 -34.47
C PRO A 9 -16.07 20.10 -33.54
N ARG A 10 -17.32 19.90 -33.92
CA ARG A 10 -18.48 20.19 -33.07
C ARG A 10 -18.45 19.33 -31.80
N LEU A 11 -18.48 19.99 -30.67
CA LEU A 11 -18.78 19.39 -29.35
C LEU A 11 -20.15 18.71 -29.39
N LEU A 12 -20.16 17.39 -29.23
CA LEU A 12 -21.40 16.63 -29.02
C LEU A 12 -21.84 16.81 -27.54
N PRO A 13 -23.11 17.12 -27.27
CA PRO A 13 -23.57 17.39 -25.92
C PRO A 13 -23.82 16.12 -25.13
N LEU A 14 -23.24 16.07 -23.92
CA LEU A 14 -23.69 15.45 -22.65
C LEU A 14 -24.90 14.48 -22.72
N ARG A 15 -24.63 13.20 -22.99
CA ARG A 15 -25.56 12.10 -22.77
C ARG A 15 -25.31 11.31 -21.45
N GLN A 16 -24.33 11.74 -20.64
CA GLN A 16 -23.89 10.98 -19.46
C GLN A 16 -24.72 11.21 -18.18
N SER A 17 -25.48 12.30 -18.04
CA SER A 17 -26.15 12.59 -16.75
C SER A 17 -27.45 11.83 -16.51
N ARG A 18 -28.10 11.26 -17.55
CA ARG A 18 -29.38 10.53 -17.38
C ARG A 18 -29.23 9.05 -16.99
N ASN A 19 -28.13 8.38 -17.35
CA ASN A 19 -27.93 6.96 -17.02
C ASN A 19 -27.49 6.75 -15.56
N VAL A 20 -26.69 7.64 -14.99
CA VAL A 20 -26.15 7.49 -13.62
C VAL A 20 -27.27 7.56 -12.56
N SER A 21 -28.29 8.38 -12.76
CA SER A 21 -29.39 8.50 -11.79
C SER A 21 -30.33 7.28 -11.82
N SER A 22 -30.55 6.67 -12.98
CA SER A 22 -31.39 5.47 -13.12
C SER A 22 -30.71 4.22 -12.58
N GLU A 23 -29.42 4.04 -12.80
CA GLU A 23 -28.63 2.93 -12.26
C GLU A 23 -28.55 2.97 -10.72
N GLY A 24 -28.33 4.16 -10.16
CA GLY A 24 -28.33 4.37 -8.71
C GLY A 24 -29.66 4.02 -8.05
N THR A 25 -30.78 4.39 -8.66
CA THR A 25 -32.12 4.07 -8.15
C THR A 25 -32.41 2.57 -8.23
N ALA A 26 -32.09 1.93 -9.33
CA ALA A 26 -32.27 0.47 -9.52
C ALA A 26 -31.42 -0.33 -8.52
N ARG A 27 -30.18 0.07 -8.28
CA ARG A 27 -29.28 -0.56 -7.31
C ARG A 27 -29.79 -0.41 -5.88
N LYS A 28 -30.22 0.78 -5.48
CA LYS A 28 -30.81 1.00 -4.15
C LYS A 28 -32.03 0.11 -3.92
N ALA A 29 -32.93 0.02 -4.90
CA ALA A 29 -34.07 -0.88 -4.85
C ALA A 29 -33.65 -2.36 -4.76
N ALA A 30 -32.54 -2.76 -5.39
CA ALA A 30 -31.99 -4.12 -5.29
C ALA A 30 -31.43 -4.36 -3.86
N VAL A 31 -30.71 -3.40 -3.27
CA VAL A 31 -30.23 -3.49 -1.88
C VAL A 31 -31.43 -3.63 -0.92
N ASP A 32 -32.45 -2.78 -1.05
CA ASP A 32 -33.64 -2.83 -0.18
C ASP A 32 -34.31 -4.21 -0.19
N LYS A 33 -34.34 -4.91 -1.34
CA LYS A 33 -34.92 -6.26 -1.46
C LYS A 33 -34.15 -7.32 -0.68
N VAL A 34 -32.83 -7.15 -0.49
CA VAL A 34 -31.97 -8.16 0.14
C VAL A 34 -31.59 -7.82 1.59
N LEU A 35 -31.99 -6.68 2.11
CA LEU A 35 -31.65 -6.26 3.48
C LEU A 35 -32.07 -7.28 4.54
N SER A 36 -33.27 -7.85 4.42
CA SER A 36 -33.75 -8.89 5.34
C SER A 36 -32.89 -10.16 5.28
N VAL A 37 -32.39 -10.49 4.09
CA VAL A 37 -31.49 -11.64 3.91
C VAL A 37 -30.12 -11.34 4.53
N PHE A 38 -29.57 -10.16 4.33
CA PHE A 38 -28.31 -9.76 4.97
C PHE A 38 -28.43 -9.82 6.51
N ARG A 39 -29.53 -9.31 7.07
CA ARG A 39 -29.80 -9.40 8.53
C ARG A 39 -29.98 -10.85 9.01
N SER A 40 -30.58 -11.72 8.21
CA SER A 40 -30.68 -13.14 8.58
C SER A 40 -29.35 -13.85 8.59
N ILE A 41 -28.36 -13.39 7.81
CA ILE A 41 -27.00 -13.95 7.74
C ILE A 41 -26.14 -13.39 8.88
N CYS A 42 -26.04 -12.05 9.04
CA CYS A 42 -25.11 -11.40 9.97
C CYS A 42 -25.75 -10.99 11.31
N GLY A 43 -27.07 -11.13 11.47
CA GLY A 43 -27.81 -10.53 12.57
C GLY A 43 -28.18 -9.06 12.30
N GLU A 44 -29.11 -8.52 13.10
CA GLU A 44 -29.55 -7.12 12.95
C GLU A 44 -28.41 -6.11 13.10
N ASP A 45 -27.51 -6.31 14.08
CA ASP A 45 -26.36 -5.45 14.35
C ASP A 45 -25.24 -5.62 13.31
N GLY A 46 -25.29 -6.67 12.50
CA GLY A 46 -24.34 -6.97 11.44
C GLY A 46 -24.60 -6.24 10.12
N VAL A 47 -25.63 -5.36 10.05
CA VAL A 47 -25.98 -4.60 8.84
C VAL A 47 -26.22 -3.14 9.18
N SER A 48 -25.52 -2.22 8.54
CA SER A 48 -25.66 -0.79 8.77
C SER A 48 -26.01 -0.01 7.50
N LEU A 49 -27.04 0.82 7.62
CA LEU A 49 -27.44 1.84 6.64
C LEU A 49 -27.07 3.26 7.13
N GLY A 50 -26.50 3.38 8.34
CA GLY A 50 -26.16 4.66 8.95
C GLY A 50 -25.18 5.46 8.08
N GLU A 51 -25.48 6.73 7.85
CA GLU A 51 -24.70 7.61 6.96
C GLU A 51 -23.24 7.71 7.42
N ALA A 52 -22.99 7.98 8.70
CA ALA A 52 -21.64 8.09 9.25
C ALA A 52 -20.83 6.80 9.08
N VAL A 53 -21.46 5.61 9.23
CA VAL A 53 -20.82 4.32 9.03
C VAL A 53 -20.46 4.13 7.54
N ARG A 54 -21.38 4.46 6.63
CA ARG A 54 -21.13 4.36 5.19
C ARG A 54 -20.05 5.33 4.72
N GLU A 55 -20.03 6.56 5.24
CA GLU A 55 -18.97 7.53 4.95
C GLU A 55 -17.60 7.06 5.45
N GLN A 56 -17.54 6.49 6.66
CA GLN A 56 -16.31 5.90 7.19
C GLN A 56 -15.79 4.78 6.28
N HIS A 57 -16.67 3.96 5.72
CA HIS A 57 -16.33 2.85 4.83
C HIS A 57 -16.26 3.24 3.35
N GLY A 58 -16.45 4.50 3.00
CA GLY A 58 -16.38 5.02 1.63
C GLY A 58 -15.11 5.82 1.32
N LYS A 59 -14.16 5.85 2.25
CA LYS A 59 -12.89 6.58 2.13
C LYS A 59 -11.75 5.81 2.81
N ASP A 60 -10.55 6.07 2.34
CA ASP A 60 -9.28 5.70 2.95
C ASP A 60 -8.46 6.96 3.29
N GLU A 61 -7.17 6.82 3.55
CA GLU A 61 -6.27 7.95 3.85
C GLU A 61 -5.80 8.69 2.57
N SER A 62 -6.29 8.30 1.40
CA SER A 62 -5.98 8.96 0.13
C SER A 62 -6.68 10.31 -0.01
N VAL A 63 -6.26 11.07 -1.04
CA VAL A 63 -6.91 12.34 -1.44
C VAL A 63 -8.20 12.12 -2.26
N HIS A 64 -8.52 10.88 -2.61
CA HIS A 64 -9.69 10.56 -3.40
C HIS A 64 -10.98 10.94 -2.66
N LYS A 65 -11.96 11.39 -3.42
CA LYS A 65 -13.26 11.79 -2.87
C LYS A 65 -13.96 10.58 -2.22
N CYS A 66 -14.47 10.77 -1.02
CA CYS A 66 -15.32 9.78 -0.34
C CYS A 66 -16.46 9.30 -1.26
N ARG A 67 -16.60 7.97 -1.36
CA ARG A 67 -17.64 7.27 -2.13
C ARG A 67 -18.32 6.24 -1.22
N PRO A 68 -19.34 6.65 -0.44
CA PRO A 68 -20.01 5.75 0.50
C PRO A 68 -20.70 4.59 -0.22
N PRO A 69 -20.62 3.34 0.33
CA PRO A 69 -21.43 2.22 -0.15
C PRO A 69 -22.91 2.43 0.13
N ASP A 70 -23.77 1.65 -0.50
CA ASP A 70 -25.22 1.69 -0.22
C ASP A 70 -25.56 1.08 1.16
N VAL A 71 -24.79 0.05 1.57
CA VAL A 71 -24.92 -0.63 2.87
C VAL A 71 -23.55 -1.17 3.30
N VAL A 72 -23.33 -1.27 4.61
CA VAL A 72 -22.16 -1.94 5.20
C VAL A 72 -22.61 -3.18 5.94
N VAL A 73 -21.97 -4.34 5.66
CA VAL A 73 -22.18 -5.61 6.35
C VAL A 73 -20.93 -5.99 7.14
N PHE A 74 -21.12 -6.63 8.30
CA PHE A 74 -20.08 -7.00 9.26
C PHE A 74 -20.10 -8.51 9.52
N PRO A 75 -19.64 -9.33 8.56
CA PRO A 75 -19.56 -10.79 8.75
C PRO A 75 -18.56 -11.15 9.86
N ARG A 76 -18.76 -12.31 10.47
CA ARG A 76 -17.96 -12.86 11.58
C ARG A 76 -17.24 -14.15 11.24
N CYS A 77 -17.53 -14.75 10.08
CA CYS A 77 -16.89 -15.96 9.61
C CYS A 77 -16.95 -16.06 8.09
N VAL A 78 -16.17 -16.99 7.52
CA VAL A 78 -16.11 -17.18 6.06
C VAL A 78 -17.43 -17.63 5.46
N GLU A 79 -18.25 -18.37 6.21
CA GLU A 79 -19.56 -18.83 5.79
C GLU A 79 -20.52 -17.64 5.59
N GLU A 80 -20.51 -16.66 6.48
CA GLU A 80 -21.27 -15.42 6.34
C GLU A 80 -20.79 -14.61 5.14
N VAL A 81 -19.46 -14.47 4.95
CA VAL A 81 -18.87 -13.78 3.78
C VAL A 81 -19.32 -14.45 2.48
N SER A 82 -19.23 -15.80 2.41
CA SER A 82 -19.66 -16.59 1.25
C SER A 82 -21.15 -16.42 0.94
N ALA A 83 -22.01 -16.54 1.95
CA ALA A 83 -23.44 -16.38 1.80
C ALA A 83 -23.82 -14.96 1.32
N LEU A 84 -23.22 -13.91 1.91
CA LEU A 84 -23.43 -12.53 1.50
C LEU A 84 -22.94 -12.27 0.08
N ALA A 85 -21.76 -12.78 -0.30
CA ALA A 85 -21.21 -12.64 -1.65
C ALA A 85 -22.15 -13.29 -2.68
N LYS A 86 -22.67 -14.50 -2.38
CA LYS A 86 -23.65 -15.18 -3.22
C LYS A 86 -24.93 -14.34 -3.42
N VAL A 87 -25.46 -13.74 -2.36
CA VAL A 87 -26.63 -12.83 -2.47
C VAL A 87 -26.29 -11.64 -3.37
N CYS A 88 -25.12 -11.02 -3.20
CA CYS A 88 -24.68 -9.94 -4.05
C CYS A 88 -24.56 -10.37 -5.51
N TYR A 89 -23.99 -11.54 -5.76
CA TYR A 89 -23.86 -12.12 -7.11
C TYR A 89 -25.19 -12.35 -7.78
N ASP A 90 -26.15 -12.95 -7.06
CA ASP A 90 -27.49 -13.26 -7.59
C ASP A 90 -28.29 -11.98 -7.91
N HIS A 91 -28.02 -10.89 -7.19
CA HIS A 91 -28.69 -9.59 -7.37
C HIS A 91 -27.88 -8.54 -8.12
N ASN A 92 -26.70 -8.89 -8.68
CA ASN A 92 -25.79 -8.00 -9.38
C ASN A 92 -25.41 -6.76 -8.55
N LEU A 93 -25.11 -6.94 -7.26
CA LEU A 93 -24.68 -5.88 -6.35
C LEU A 93 -23.15 -5.84 -6.28
N PRO A 94 -22.51 -4.68 -6.50
CA PRO A 94 -21.08 -4.53 -6.30
C PRO A 94 -20.67 -4.85 -4.85
N ILE A 95 -19.51 -5.46 -4.70
CA ILE A 95 -18.89 -5.89 -3.43
C ILE A 95 -17.62 -5.07 -3.21
N ILE A 96 -17.49 -4.42 -2.07
CA ILE A 96 -16.30 -3.65 -1.70
C ILE A 96 -15.72 -4.25 -0.41
N PRO A 97 -14.61 -5.00 -0.47
CA PRO A 97 -13.92 -5.46 0.73
C PRO A 97 -13.30 -4.29 1.49
N PHE A 98 -13.41 -4.32 2.82
CA PHE A 98 -12.88 -3.29 3.69
C PHE A 98 -12.15 -3.90 4.89
N GLY A 99 -10.89 -3.55 5.06
CA GLY A 99 -10.06 -3.90 6.22
C GLY A 99 -10.05 -2.77 7.25
N THR A 100 -8.92 -2.03 7.35
CA THR A 100 -8.73 -0.89 8.25
C THR A 100 -8.92 0.48 7.58
N GLY A 101 -9.02 0.53 6.25
CA GLY A 101 -9.20 1.79 5.51
C GLY A 101 -7.94 2.67 5.47
N THR A 102 -6.77 2.09 5.66
CA THR A 102 -5.47 2.79 5.69
C THR A 102 -4.81 2.93 4.32
N GLY A 103 -5.48 2.54 3.23
CA GLY A 103 -4.97 2.64 1.86
C GLY A 103 -4.76 4.08 1.39
N LEU A 104 -3.91 4.28 0.37
CA LEU A 104 -3.50 5.59 -0.14
C LEU A 104 -3.90 5.83 -1.62
N GLU A 105 -4.66 4.89 -2.24
CA GLU A 105 -5.02 4.96 -3.67
C GLU A 105 -6.53 4.85 -3.94
N GLY A 106 -7.39 5.07 -2.93
CA GLY A 106 -8.84 5.05 -3.10
C GLY A 106 -9.43 3.65 -3.24
N GLY A 107 -8.73 2.62 -2.74
CA GLY A 107 -9.09 1.21 -2.89
C GLY A 107 -10.45 0.82 -2.34
N VAL A 108 -10.94 1.49 -1.30
CA VAL A 108 -12.21 1.18 -0.61
C VAL A 108 -13.41 2.03 -1.06
N GLY A 109 -13.21 3.03 -1.91
CA GLY A 109 -14.31 3.90 -2.37
C GLY A 109 -15.33 3.14 -3.23
N ALA A 110 -16.61 3.18 -2.89
CA ALA A 110 -17.68 2.50 -3.63
C ALA A 110 -18.08 3.28 -4.89
N VAL A 111 -17.20 3.36 -5.90
CA VAL A 111 -17.42 4.21 -7.11
C VAL A 111 -18.63 3.79 -7.95
N LYS A 112 -19.05 2.53 -7.83
CA LYS A 112 -20.28 1.99 -8.44
C LYS A 112 -21.37 1.73 -7.39
N GLY A 113 -21.22 2.24 -6.14
CA GLY A 113 -22.08 1.90 -5.00
C GLY A 113 -21.92 0.43 -4.60
N GLY A 114 -22.95 -0.16 -3.99
CA GLY A 114 -22.95 -1.57 -3.62
C GLY A 114 -22.77 -1.82 -2.12
N VAL A 115 -22.34 -3.02 -1.78
CA VAL A 115 -22.26 -3.54 -0.42
C VAL A 115 -20.80 -3.54 0.04
N CYS A 116 -20.50 -2.85 1.13
CA CYS A 116 -19.19 -2.90 1.76
C CYS A 116 -19.14 -4.06 2.77
N PHE A 117 -18.15 -4.91 2.66
CA PHE A 117 -17.86 -6.02 3.56
C PHE A 117 -16.77 -5.60 4.55
N SER A 118 -17.17 -5.12 5.72
CA SER A 118 -16.24 -4.76 6.79
C SER A 118 -15.82 -6.00 7.55
N LEU A 119 -14.57 -6.43 7.34
CA LEU A 119 -14.05 -7.70 7.87
C LEU A 119 -13.48 -7.60 9.30
N ARG A 120 -13.65 -6.47 9.95
CA ARG A 120 -13.05 -6.15 11.25
C ARG A 120 -13.45 -7.10 12.39
N ASN A 121 -14.62 -7.76 12.27
CA ASN A 121 -15.13 -8.68 13.29
C ASN A 121 -14.57 -10.11 13.15
N MET A 122 -13.78 -10.37 12.11
CA MET A 122 -13.03 -11.61 11.91
C MET A 122 -11.59 -11.32 12.36
N ASP A 123 -11.30 -11.34 13.66
CA ASP A 123 -10.07 -10.82 14.28
C ASP A 123 -9.27 -11.87 15.06
N GLN A 124 -9.49 -13.15 14.77
CA GLN A 124 -8.83 -14.24 15.49
C GLN A 124 -7.47 -14.59 14.87
N ILE A 125 -6.48 -14.84 15.73
CA ILE A 125 -5.26 -15.56 15.38
C ILE A 125 -5.59 -17.05 15.55
N LEU A 126 -5.67 -17.77 14.40
CA LEU A 126 -6.26 -19.11 14.37
C LEU A 126 -5.27 -20.20 14.77
N ASP A 127 -4.13 -20.23 14.08
CA ASP A 127 -3.11 -21.27 14.27
C ASP A 127 -1.72 -20.64 14.29
N LEU A 128 -0.93 -20.93 15.32
CA LEU A 128 0.49 -20.57 15.39
C LEU A 128 1.32 -21.85 15.39
N HIS A 129 2.28 -21.96 14.47
CA HIS A 129 3.22 -23.08 14.37
C HIS A 129 4.66 -22.56 14.53
N PRO A 130 5.16 -22.44 15.77
CA PRO A 130 6.47 -21.83 16.04
C PRO A 130 7.62 -22.57 15.35
N GLU A 131 7.58 -23.90 15.28
CA GLU A 131 8.60 -24.73 14.67
C GLU A 131 8.65 -24.61 13.15
N ASP A 132 7.53 -24.24 12.53
CA ASP A 132 7.39 -24.03 11.09
C ASP A 132 7.56 -22.56 10.69
N PHE A 133 7.63 -21.66 11.69
CA PHE A 133 7.72 -20.22 11.49
C PHE A 133 6.55 -19.68 10.65
N ASP A 134 5.33 -20.06 11.01
CA ASP A 134 4.14 -19.55 10.37
C ASP A 134 2.97 -19.32 11.34
N VAL A 135 2.04 -18.48 10.93
CA VAL A 135 0.80 -18.18 11.63
C VAL A 135 -0.33 -18.00 10.64
N THR A 136 -1.52 -18.47 10.98
CA THR A 136 -2.75 -18.22 10.21
C THR A 136 -3.65 -17.25 10.96
N VAL A 137 -4.07 -16.19 10.29
CA VAL A 137 -4.86 -15.08 10.84
C VAL A 137 -6.10 -14.78 10.02
N GLU A 138 -7.11 -14.23 10.69
CA GLU A 138 -8.29 -13.65 10.09
C GLU A 138 -8.07 -12.20 9.63
N PRO A 139 -8.93 -11.63 8.75
CA PRO A 139 -8.69 -10.35 8.10
C PRO A 139 -8.77 -9.11 9.01
N GLY A 140 -9.37 -9.21 10.19
CA GLY A 140 -9.41 -8.12 11.16
C GLY A 140 -8.16 -8.01 12.01
N VAL A 141 -7.27 -9.03 12.00
CA VAL A 141 -6.01 -8.99 12.77
C VAL A 141 -5.07 -7.96 12.16
N THR A 142 -4.60 -7.01 12.99
CA THR A 142 -3.61 -6.01 12.57
C THR A 142 -2.18 -6.50 12.80
N ARG A 143 -1.22 -5.87 12.13
CA ARG A 143 0.20 -6.16 12.33
C ARG A 143 0.65 -5.99 13.79
N LYS A 144 0.20 -4.89 14.43
CA LYS A 144 0.56 -4.66 15.85
C LYS A 144 -0.07 -5.67 16.77
N ALA A 145 -1.34 -6.05 16.52
CA ALA A 145 -2.01 -7.08 17.31
C ALA A 145 -1.29 -8.43 17.19
N LEU A 146 -0.89 -8.83 15.98
CA LEU A 146 -0.11 -10.05 15.79
C LEU A 146 1.23 -10.00 16.51
N ASN A 147 2.03 -8.94 16.37
CA ASN A 147 3.33 -8.83 17.03
C ASN A 147 3.21 -8.71 18.55
N ALA A 148 2.11 -8.16 19.08
CA ALA A 148 1.82 -8.18 20.51
C ALA A 148 1.52 -9.61 21.02
N TYR A 149 0.78 -10.39 20.23
CA TYR A 149 0.50 -11.81 20.52
C TYR A 149 1.77 -12.66 20.49
N LEU A 150 2.68 -12.41 19.55
CA LEU A 150 3.93 -13.15 19.36
C LEU A 150 5.04 -12.79 20.36
N ARG A 151 4.88 -11.78 21.20
CA ARG A 151 5.93 -11.17 22.04
C ARG A 151 6.78 -12.17 22.82
N ASP A 152 6.16 -13.22 23.38
CA ASP A 152 6.82 -14.19 24.27
C ASP A 152 7.20 -15.50 23.54
N THR A 153 7.05 -15.54 22.20
CA THR A 153 7.32 -16.74 21.40
C THR A 153 8.73 -16.77 20.79
N GLY A 154 9.47 -15.66 20.85
CA GLY A 154 10.73 -15.51 20.14
C GLY A 154 10.59 -15.27 18.63
N LEU A 155 9.35 -15.09 18.14
CA LEU A 155 9.03 -14.85 16.74
C LEU A 155 8.39 -13.47 16.53
N TRP A 156 8.45 -12.98 15.31
CA TRP A 156 7.79 -11.74 14.90
C TRP A 156 7.44 -11.73 13.40
N PHE A 157 6.53 -10.84 13.04
CA PHE A 157 6.17 -10.54 11.67
C PHE A 157 6.80 -9.21 11.24
N PRO A 158 7.68 -9.19 10.20
CA PRO A 158 8.55 -8.05 9.91
C PRO A 158 7.95 -6.97 9.01
N VAL A 159 6.94 -7.27 8.17
CA VAL A 159 6.42 -6.27 7.22
C VAL A 159 5.70 -5.16 7.99
N ASP A 160 6.18 -3.90 7.85
CA ASP A 160 5.86 -2.81 8.76
C ASP A 160 5.48 -1.50 8.04
N PRO A 161 4.35 -1.47 7.29
CA PRO A 161 3.86 -0.21 6.74
C PRO A 161 3.65 0.84 7.85
N GLY A 162 3.67 2.12 7.50
CA GLY A 162 3.54 3.22 8.47
C GLY A 162 2.25 3.15 9.31
N ALA A 163 1.15 2.69 8.73
CA ALA A 163 -0.13 2.51 9.42
C ALA A 163 -0.23 1.15 10.13
N ASP A 164 -1.08 1.06 11.16
CA ASP A 164 -1.47 -0.23 11.74
C ASP A 164 -2.56 -0.89 10.90
N ALA A 165 -2.15 -1.48 9.80
CA ALA A 165 -3.03 -2.09 8.82
C ALA A 165 -3.40 -3.53 9.18
N SER A 166 -4.57 -3.98 8.73
CA SER A 166 -4.98 -5.38 8.80
C SER A 166 -4.13 -6.25 7.86
N LEU A 167 -3.72 -7.44 8.32
CA LEU A 167 -2.78 -8.28 7.59
C LEU A 167 -3.32 -8.78 6.24
N CYS A 168 -4.61 -9.11 6.15
CA CYS A 168 -5.22 -9.45 4.86
C CYS A 168 -5.41 -8.21 3.97
N GLY A 169 -5.60 -7.02 4.54
CA GLY A 169 -5.55 -5.75 3.79
C GLY A 169 -4.18 -5.49 3.22
N MET A 170 -3.11 -5.70 4.03
CA MET A 170 -1.72 -5.64 3.57
C MET A 170 -1.45 -6.65 2.45
N ALA A 171 -1.97 -7.88 2.55
CA ALA A 171 -1.87 -8.87 1.47
C ALA A 171 -2.59 -8.38 0.21
N ALA A 172 -3.80 -7.82 0.34
CA ALA A 172 -4.58 -7.33 -0.79
C ALA A 172 -3.91 -6.18 -1.54
N THR A 173 -3.10 -5.34 -0.87
CA THR A 173 -2.35 -4.23 -1.49
C THR A 173 -0.90 -4.58 -1.82
N SER A 174 -0.42 -5.79 -1.46
CA SER A 174 1.00 -6.17 -1.56
C SER A 174 1.90 -5.19 -0.79
N ALA A 175 1.50 -4.83 0.42
CA ALA A 175 2.18 -3.84 1.24
C ALA A 175 3.65 -4.18 1.51
N SER A 176 4.45 -3.16 1.70
CA SER A 176 5.86 -3.20 2.06
C SER A 176 6.12 -2.52 3.40
N GLY A 177 7.32 -2.00 3.63
CA GLY A 177 7.72 -1.28 4.83
C GLY A 177 9.23 -1.19 4.97
N THR A 178 9.68 -0.63 6.11
CA THR A 178 11.09 -0.34 6.34
C THR A 178 11.97 -1.58 6.44
N ASN A 179 11.40 -2.73 6.81
CA ASN A 179 12.10 -4.01 6.91
C ASN A 179 12.17 -4.80 5.59
N ALA A 180 11.53 -4.33 4.52
CA ALA A 180 11.39 -5.10 3.27
C ALA A 180 12.72 -5.42 2.60
N VAL A 181 13.72 -4.55 2.70
CA VAL A 181 15.06 -4.77 2.17
C VAL A 181 15.69 -6.09 2.65
N ARG A 182 15.38 -6.53 3.86
CA ARG A 182 15.89 -7.80 4.41
C ARG A 182 14.87 -8.92 4.39
N TYR A 183 13.62 -8.62 4.73
CA TYR A 183 12.60 -9.64 5.01
C TYR A 183 11.57 -9.79 3.89
N GLY A 184 11.66 -8.96 2.85
CA GLY A 184 10.67 -8.93 1.76
C GLY A 184 9.37 -8.25 2.14
N THR A 185 8.50 -8.13 1.16
CA THR A 185 7.16 -7.53 1.27
C THR A 185 6.10 -8.58 1.64
N MET A 186 4.82 -8.23 1.58
CA MET A 186 3.74 -9.22 1.70
C MET A 186 3.85 -10.32 0.64
N ARG A 187 4.37 -10.02 -0.55
CA ARG A 187 4.53 -10.98 -1.65
C ARG A 187 5.37 -12.20 -1.25
N GLU A 188 6.44 -11.98 -0.51
CA GLU A 188 7.35 -13.04 -0.04
C GLU A 188 6.84 -13.70 1.25
N ASN A 189 6.00 -13.00 2.01
CA ASN A 189 5.61 -13.39 3.35
C ASN A 189 4.22 -14.05 3.46
N VAL A 190 3.41 -14.01 2.39
CA VAL A 190 2.13 -14.73 2.34
C VAL A 190 2.36 -16.11 1.73
N MET A 191 2.02 -17.16 2.51
CA MET A 191 2.20 -18.57 2.12
C MET A 191 0.94 -19.18 1.52
N ASN A 192 -0.24 -18.81 2.04
CA ASN A 192 -1.55 -19.30 1.59
C ASN A 192 -2.63 -18.28 1.92
N LEU A 193 -3.67 -18.23 1.11
CA LEU A 193 -4.85 -17.40 1.32
C LEU A 193 -6.12 -18.25 1.22
N GLU A 194 -7.09 -18.00 2.09
CA GLU A 194 -8.48 -18.36 1.90
C GLU A 194 -9.19 -17.17 1.28
N VAL A 195 -9.87 -17.38 0.16
CA VAL A 195 -10.49 -16.29 -0.61
C VAL A 195 -11.92 -16.68 -0.99
N VAL A 196 -12.85 -15.75 -0.78
CA VAL A 196 -14.24 -15.86 -1.27
C VAL A 196 -14.33 -15.13 -2.61
N LEU A 197 -14.72 -15.85 -3.66
CA LEU A 197 -14.93 -15.31 -5.00
C LEU A 197 -16.27 -14.59 -5.12
N SER A 198 -16.50 -13.92 -6.26
CA SER A 198 -17.71 -13.11 -6.48
C SER A 198 -19.02 -13.88 -6.36
N ASP A 199 -19.02 -15.18 -6.71
CA ASP A 199 -20.16 -16.09 -6.65
C ASP A 199 -20.39 -16.75 -5.27
N GLY A 200 -19.53 -16.43 -4.28
CA GLY A 200 -19.53 -17.01 -2.95
C GLY A 200 -18.69 -18.28 -2.81
N SER A 201 -18.08 -18.78 -3.88
CA SER A 201 -17.18 -19.95 -3.80
C SER A 201 -15.95 -19.63 -2.95
N VAL A 202 -15.52 -20.58 -2.11
CA VAL A 202 -14.34 -20.44 -1.25
C VAL A 202 -13.20 -21.26 -1.83
N ILE A 203 -12.06 -20.61 -2.06
CA ILE A 203 -10.85 -21.27 -2.52
C ILE A 203 -9.68 -21.07 -1.51
N HIS A 204 -8.71 -21.98 -1.58
CA HIS A 204 -7.44 -21.87 -0.86
C HIS A 204 -6.30 -21.90 -1.88
N THR A 205 -5.54 -20.82 -1.96
CA THR A 205 -4.58 -20.58 -3.05
C THR A 205 -3.44 -21.59 -3.13
N ALA A 206 -3.02 -22.14 -1.98
CA ALA A 206 -2.03 -23.23 -1.89
C ALA A 206 -2.64 -24.59 -1.45
N GLY A 207 -3.98 -24.68 -1.43
CA GLY A 207 -4.73 -25.83 -0.91
C GLY A 207 -5.14 -25.67 0.55
N LYS A 208 -6.27 -26.27 0.93
CA LYS A 208 -6.86 -26.17 2.28
C LYS A 208 -5.90 -26.71 3.33
N GLY A 209 -5.54 -25.88 4.32
CA GLY A 209 -4.64 -26.23 5.40
C GLY A 209 -3.17 -26.46 4.99
N ARG A 210 -2.78 -26.10 3.75
CA ARG A 210 -1.41 -26.27 3.29
C ARG A 210 -0.55 -25.07 3.63
N ARG A 211 0.69 -25.35 4.13
CA ARG A 211 1.63 -24.35 4.61
C ARG A 211 3.07 -24.62 4.12
N PRO A 212 3.29 -25.00 2.84
CA PRO A 212 4.64 -25.31 2.40
C PRO A 212 5.48 -24.02 2.32
N ARG A 213 6.72 -24.06 2.82
CA ARG A 213 7.64 -22.93 2.68
C ARG A 213 8.03 -22.63 1.24
N LYS A 214 7.94 -23.63 0.34
CA LYS A 214 8.12 -23.50 -1.11
C LYS A 214 7.28 -24.55 -1.81
N THR A 215 6.83 -24.24 -3.02
CA THR A 215 6.14 -25.18 -3.90
C THR A 215 6.47 -24.88 -5.36
N SER A 216 6.43 -25.91 -6.21
CA SER A 216 6.45 -25.80 -7.68
C SER A 216 5.23 -26.43 -8.31
N ALA A 217 4.16 -26.63 -7.53
CA ALA A 217 2.93 -27.30 -7.97
C ALA A 217 1.98 -26.31 -8.65
N GLY A 218 2.13 -26.15 -9.95
CA GLY A 218 1.23 -25.35 -10.78
C GLY A 218 1.47 -23.83 -10.68
N TYR A 219 0.46 -23.04 -11.07
CA TYR A 219 0.52 -21.58 -11.03
C TYR A 219 0.45 -21.06 -9.60
N ASN A 220 1.19 -19.99 -9.31
CA ASN A 220 1.19 -19.35 -8.01
C ASN A 220 -0.07 -18.48 -7.82
N LEU A 221 -1.17 -19.09 -7.38
CA LEU A 221 -2.41 -18.37 -7.11
C LEU A 221 -2.29 -17.43 -5.91
N THR A 222 -1.45 -17.75 -4.92
CA THR A 222 -1.25 -16.87 -3.77
C THR A 222 -0.81 -15.49 -4.22
N ASN A 223 0.22 -15.41 -5.09
CA ASN A 223 0.71 -14.13 -5.61
C ASN A 223 -0.21 -13.51 -6.68
N LEU A 224 -1.23 -14.22 -7.18
CA LEU A 224 -2.28 -13.62 -7.99
C LEU A 224 -3.23 -12.76 -7.13
N PHE A 225 -3.53 -13.21 -5.89
CA PHE A 225 -4.40 -12.46 -4.99
C PHE A 225 -3.65 -11.43 -4.14
N VAL A 226 -2.35 -11.61 -3.88
CA VAL A 226 -1.50 -10.58 -3.26
C VAL A 226 -1.37 -9.40 -4.23
N GLY A 227 -1.82 -8.21 -3.80
CA GLY A 227 -1.88 -7.02 -4.65
C GLY A 227 -3.10 -6.92 -5.55
N SER A 228 -4.13 -7.78 -5.37
CA SER A 228 -5.37 -7.73 -6.14
C SER A 228 -6.37 -6.64 -5.71
N GLU A 229 -6.12 -5.96 -4.62
CA GLU A 229 -6.91 -4.83 -4.08
C GLU A 229 -8.42 -5.15 -3.98
N GLY A 230 -8.76 -6.42 -3.65
CA GLY A 230 -10.15 -6.88 -3.55
C GLY A 230 -10.89 -7.01 -4.88
N THR A 231 -10.21 -6.89 -6.03
CA THR A 231 -10.86 -6.96 -7.35
C THR A 231 -11.07 -8.39 -7.84
N LEU A 232 -10.38 -9.38 -7.26
CA LEU A 232 -10.49 -10.78 -7.63
C LEU A 232 -11.25 -11.65 -6.61
N GLY A 233 -11.37 -11.17 -5.36
CA GLY A 233 -12.03 -11.88 -4.27
C GLY A 233 -11.81 -11.19 -2.93
N ILE A 234 -12.47 -11.72 -1.89
CA ILE A 234 -12.35 -11.26 -0.50
C ILE A 234 -11.40 -12.22 0.24
N ILE A 235 -10.27 -11.72 0.72
CA ILE A 235 -9.33 -12.53 1.52
C ILE A 235 -9.93 -12.68 2.93
N THR A 236 -10.21 -13.91 3.34
CA THR A 236 -10.82 -14.25 4.64
C THR A 236 -9.86 -14.93 5.60
N LYS A 237 -8.71 -15.42 5.13
CA LYS A 237 -7.57 -15.86 5.97
C LYS A 237 -6.27 -15.66 5.23
N SER A 238 -5.22 -15.41 6.00
CA SER A 238 -3.84 -15.38 5.50
C SER A 238 -2.93 -16.23 6.37
N THR A 239 -2.19 -17.14 5.77
CA THR A 239 -1.07 -17.85 6.41
C THR A 239 0.21 -17.09 6.10
N LEU A 240 0.87 -16.59 7.14
CA LEU A 240 2.00 -15.68 7.08
C LEU A 240 3.27 -16.33 7.59
N ARG A 241 4.39 -15.99 6.96
CA ARG A 241 5.72 -16.38 7.38
C ARG A 241 6.17 -15.52 8.57
N LEU A 242 6.72 -16.17 9.59
CA LEU A 242 7.34 -15.53 10.74
C LEU A 242 8.85 -15.66 10.69
N TYR A 243 9.52 -14.85 11.52
CA TYR A 243 10.97 -14.81 11.65
C TYR A 243 11.35 -14.83 13.13
N GLY A 244 12.50 -15.40 13.44
CA GLY A 244 13.08 -15.31 14.78
C GLY A 244 13.46 -13.87 15.12
N ILE A 245 13.21 -13.45 16.36
CA ILE A 245 13.68 -12.16 16.85
C ILE A 245 15.22 -12.21 16.88
N PRO A 246 15.93 -11.25 16.25
CA PRO A 246 17.40 -11.19 16.28
C PRO A 246 17.94 -11.09 17.70
N GLU A 247 19.08 -11.75 18.00
CA GLU A 247 19.78 -11.69 19.28
C GLU A 247 20.13 -10.25 19.67
N ALA A 248 20.62 -9.48 18.68
CA ALA A 248 21.01 -8.09 18.86
C ALA A 248 20.56 -7.23 17.69
N MET A 249 20.26 -5.98 17.99
CA MET A 249 19.87 -4.94 17.04
C MET A 249 20.56 -3.63 17.41
N VAL A 250 21.03 -2.90 16.39
CA VAL A 250 21.58 -1.56 16.56
C VAL A 250 21.15 -0.68 15.40
N SER A 251 20.81 0.56 15.70
CA SER A 251 20.49 1.55 14.67
C SER A 251 21.48 2.70 14.67
N ALA A 252 21.61 3.36 13.54
CA ALA A 252 22.47 4.53 13.37
C ALA A 252 21.80 5.57 12.44
N VAL A 253 22.21 6.82 12.59
CA VAL A 253 21.89 7.93 11.69
C VAL A 253 23.17 8.42 11.07
N CYS A 254 23.20 8.56 9.74
CA CYS A 254 24.33 9.08 8.99
C CYS A 254 23.86 10.19 8.06
N SER A 255 24.44 11.37 8.17
CA SER A 255 24.14 12.54 7.34
C SER A 255 25.14 12.66 6.19
N PHE A 256 24.68 13.18 5.04
CA PHE A 256 25.47 13.27 3.81
C PHE A 256 25.46 14.69 3.21
N PRO A 257 26.48 15.06 2.44
CA PRO A 257 26.51 16.37 1.77
C PRO A 257 25.52 16.46 0.59
N SER A 258 25.09 15.33 0.05
CA SER A 258 24.19 15.28 -1.10
C SER A 258 23.31 14.02 -1.11
N VAL A 259 22.21 14.07 -1.85
CA VAL A 259 21.35 12.91 -2.15
C VAL A 259 22.14 11.81 -2.83
N GLN A 260 23.01 12.18 -3.80
CA GLN A 260 23.83 11.22 -4.54
C GLN A 260 24.71 10.40 -3.60
N ALA A 261 25.44 11.05 -2.68
CA ALA A 261 26.32 10.37 -1.73
C ALA A 261 25.56 9.40 -0.80
N ALA A 262 24.38 9.78 -0.33
CA ALA A 262 23.54 8.92 0.51
C ALA A 262 23.08 7.66 -0.24
N VAL A 263 22.62 7.82 -1.48
CA VAL A 263 22.10 6.69 -2.27
C VAL A 263 23.23 5.82 -2.81
N ASP A 264 24.38 6.39 -3.19
CA ASP A 264 25.58 5.62 -3.59
C ASP A 264 26.05 4.75 -2.42
N SER A 265 26.03 5.28 -1.18
CA SER A 265 26.33 4.49 0.02
C SER A 265 25.35 3.32 0.18
N THR A 266 24.06 3.54 -0.05
CA THR A 266 23.04 2.49 0.01
C THR A 266 23.35 1.37 -0.98
N VAL A 267 23.62 1.72 -2.26
CA VAL A 267 23.92 0.75 -3.30
C VAL A 267 25.18 -0.06 -2.95
N GLN A 268 26.24 0.61 -2.47
CA GLN A 268 27.50 -0.03 -2.10
C GLN A 268 27.35 -0.96 -0.88
N ILE A 269 26.58 -0.57 0.15
CA ILE A 269 26.27 -1.41 1.32
C ILE A 269 25.59 -2.72 0.87
N LEU A 270 24.60 -2.62 -0.01
CA LEU A 270 23.91 -3.80 -0.55
C LEU A 270 24.83 -4.66 -1.43
N GLN A 271 25.65 -4.05 -2.29
CA GLN A 271 26.62 -4.76 -3.13
C GLN A 271 27.73 -5.45 -2.32
N ALA A 272 28.11 -4.90 -1.18
CA ALA A 272 29.03 -5.53 -0.23
C ALA A 272 28.44 -6.74 0.48
N GLY A 273 27.14 -7.02 0.27
CA GLY A 273 26.43 -8.15 0.88
C GLY A 273 26.13 -7.94 2.37
N VAL A 274 26.17 -6.71 2.87
CA VAL A 274 25.76 -6.40 4.25
C VAL A 274 24.28 -6.72 4.41
N PRO A 275 23.88 -7.65 5.30
CA PRO A 275 22.49 -8.03 5.47
C PRO A 275 21.74 -7.00 6.33
N ILE A 276 21.75 -5.74 5.87
CA ILE A 276 21.12 -4.63 6.60
C ILE A 276 19.62 -4.87 6.76
N ALA A 277 19.09 -4.56 7.94
CA ALA A 277 17.69 -4.82 8.24
C ALA A 277 16.76 -3.71 7.77
N ARG A 278 17.23 -2.46 7.89
CA ARG A 278 16.54 -1.27 7.41
C ARG A 278 17.55 -0.27 6.88
N ILE A 279 17.21 0.39 5.77
CA ILE A 279 17.98 1.50 5.22
C ILE A 279 16.99 2.50 4.60
N GLU A 280 16.80 3.62 5.29
CA GLU A 280 15.77 4.60 4.97
C GLU A 280 16.40 5.95 4.69
N PHE A 281 16.00 6.56 3.59
CA PHE A 281 16.45 7.88 3.18
C PHE A 281 15.44 8.95 3.58
N LEU A 282 15.93 10.08 4.08
CA LEU A 282 15.16 11.30 4.30
C LEU A 282 15.94 12.47 3.70
N ASP A 283 15.28 13.30 2.90
CA ASP A 283 15.93 14.52 2.41
C ASP A 283 15.99 15.60 3.50
N ASP A 284 16.68 16.70 3.22
CA ASP A 284 16.83 17.82 4.14
C ASP A 284 15.49 18.40 4.62
N VAL A 285 14.49 18.50 3.72
CA VAL A 285 13.14 18.99 4.08
C VAL A 285 12.43 18.02 5.02
N MET A 286 12.57 16.72 4.79
CA MET A 286 11.98 15.71 5.66
C MET A 286 12.67 15.67 7.02
N ILE A 287 13.99 15.79 7.07
CA ILE A 287 14.74 15.88 8.35
C ILE A 287 14.29 17.10 9.15
N ASP A 288 14.12 18.27 8.54
CA ASP A 288 13.60 19.45 9.22
C ASP A 288 12.18 19.20 9.78
N ALA A 289 11.31 18.58 8.97
CA ALA A 289 9.96 18.21 9.41
C ALA A 289 9.98 17.23 10.61
N CYS A 290 10.80 16.19 10.55
CA CYS A 290 10.95 15.22 11.65
C CYS A 290 11.55 15.85 12.90
N ASN A 291 12.54 16.72 12.76
CA ASN A 291 13.15 17.46 13.87
C ASN A 291 12.09 18.28 14.63
N ARG A 292 11.26 19.03 13.89
CA ARG A 292 10.19 19.84 14.50
C ARG A 292 9.10 19.00 15.13
N PHE A 293 8.61 17.97 14.44
CA PHE A 293 7.49 17.14 14.88
C PHE A 293 7.85 16.25 16.06
N SER A 294 9.03 15.62 16.04
CA SER A 294 9.47 14.62 17.01
C SER A 294 10.48 15.16 18.04
N SER A 295 10.73 16.50 18.07
CA SER A 295 11.70 17.14 18.95
C SER A 295 13.09 16.50 18.87
N LEU A 296 13.58 16.33 17.63
CA LEU A 296 14.91 15.82 17.30
C LEU A 296 15.84 16.99 16.92
N SER A 297 17.13 16.70 16.77
CA SER A 297 18.17 17.69 16.44
C SER A 297 19.19 17.16 15.43
N TYR A 298 18.74 16.38 14.44
CA TYR A 298 19.62 15.93 13.36
C TYR A 298 20.01 17.09 12.44
N ALA A 299 21.20 16.98 11.82
CA ALA A 299 21.64 17.94 10.81
C ALA A 299 20.62 17.95 9.65
N VAL A 300 20.22 19.15 9.21
CA VAL A 300 19.23 19.32 8.13
C VAL A 300 19.93 19.15 6.77
N THR A 301 20.23 17.90 6.45
CA THR A 301 20.90 17.42 5.23
C THR A 301 20.34 16.07 4.83
N PRO A 302 20.57 15.58 3.61
CA PRO A 302 20.23 14.21 3.21
C PRO A 302 20.77 13.21 4.22
N THR A 303 19.92 12.31 4.70
CA THR A 303 20.26 11.44 5.85
C THR A 303 19.78 10.01 5.61
N LEU A 304 20.59 9.04 6.03
CA LEU A 304 20.20 7.63 6.11
C LEU A 304 19.93 7.25 7.57
N PHE A 305 18.81 6.56 7.80
CA PHE A 305 18.51 5.81 9.00
C PHE A 305 18.78 4.35 8.73
N LEU A 306 19.65 3.74 9.52
CA LEU A 306 20.18 2.39 9.33
C LEU A 306 19.83 1.51 10.51
N GLU A 307 19.51 0.23 10.28
CA GLU A 307 19.37 -0.76 11.36
C GLU A 307 20.02 -2.08 10.94
N PHE A 308 20.77 -2.66 11.86
CA PHE A 308 21.49 -3.91 11.71
C PHE A 308 20.93 -4.94 12.70
N HIS A 309 20.71 -6.16 12.21
CA HIS A 309 20.21 -7.30 12.97
C HIS A 309 21.18 -8.48 12.89
N GLY A 310 21.38 -9.17 14.01
CA GLY A 310 22.21 -10.39 14.02
C GLY A 310 22.63 -10.81 15.41
N SER A 311 23.71 -11.62 15.49
CA SER A 311 24.45 -11.82 16.72
C SER A 311 25.35 -10.63 17.01
N GLN A 312 25.79 -10.47 18.25
CA GLN A 312 26.68 -9.38 18.64
C GLN A 312 27.93 -9.31 17.72
N ARG A 313 28.53 -10.47 17.44
CA ARG A 313 29.70 -10.57 16.55
C ARG A 313 29.39 -10.16 15.11
N SER A 314 28.28 -10.62 14.54
CA SER A 314 27.91 -10.28 13.16
C SER A 314 27.56 -8.81 13.01
N LEU A 315 27.06 -8.15 14.06
CA LEU A 315 26.81 -6.72 14.06
C LEU A 315 28.10 -5.89 13.90
N GLU A 316 29.19 -6.31 14.58
CA GLU A 316 30.47 -5.62 14.49
C GLU A 316 30.99 -5.61 13.03
N GLU A 317 30.92 -6.77 12.34
CA GLU A 317 31.31 -6.88 10.94
C GLU A 317 30.42 -6.05 9.99
N GLN A 318 29.10 -6.11 10.17
CA GLN A 318 28.14 -5.34 9.37
C GLN A 318 28.35 -3.83 9.51
N VAL A 319 28.51 -3.40 10.74
CA VAL A 319 28.70 -1.96 11.10
C VAL A 319 30.01 -1.45 10.54
N THR A 320 31.14 -2.14 10.76
CA THR A 320 32.43 -1.72 10.24
C THR A 320 32.41 -1.53 8.71
N THR A 321 31.86 -2.52 7.99
CA THR A 321 31.74 -2.41 6.53
C THR A 321 30.84 -1.24 6.10
N ALA A 322 29.71 -1.02 6.80
CA ALA A 322 28.82 0.09 6.47
C ALA A 322 29.43 1.46 6.78
N GLU A 323 30.18 1.59 7.90
CA GLU A 323 30.91 2.82 8.25
C GLU A 323 31.98 3.16 7.22
N GLU A 324 32.81 2.19 6.81
CA GLU A 324 33.82 2.38 5.76
C GLU A 324 33.22 2.88 4.46
N ILE A 325 32.07 2.29 4.04
CA ILE A 325 31.37 2.69 2.82
C ILE A 325 30.79 4.10 2.94
N THR A 326 30.11 4.42 4.05
CA THR A 326 29.50 5.74 4.23
C THR A 326 30.56 6.84 4.32
N GLN A 327 31.68 6.60 5.03
CA GLN A 327 32.80 7.52 5.08
C GLN A 327 33.44 7.73 3.71
N SER A 328 33.58 6.68 2.89
CA SER A 328 34.08 6.79 1.50
C SER A 328 33.18 7.64 0.59
N ASN A 329 31.91 7.82 0.97
CA ASN A 329 30.93 8.69 0.31
C ASN A 329 30.68 10.01 1.09
N GLU A 330 31.64 10.47 1.87
CA GLU A 330 31.57 11.73 2.63
C GLU A 330 30.43 11.77 3.68
N GLY A 331 29.95 10.60 4.13
CA GLY A 331 28.99 10.50 5.23
C GLY A 331 29.59 10.94 6.56
N SER A 332 28.75 11.48 7.44
CA SER A 332 29.14 11.79 8.81
C SER A 332 29.44 10.54 9.62
N ASP A 333 30.09 10.69 10.76
CA ASP A 333 30.16 9.62 11.75
C ASP A 333 28.75 9.18 12.16
N PHE A 334 28.57 7.88 12.46
CA PHE A 334 27.30 7.33 12.87
C PHE A 334 26.84 7.89 14.23
N GLN A 335 25.64 8.43 14.26
CA GLN A 335 24.94 8.73 15.50
C GLN A 335 24.18 7.48 15.96
N TRP A 336 24.71 6.84 16.98
CA TRP A 336 24.24 5.51 17.42
C TRP A 336 22.96 5.55 18.25
N ALA A 337 22.05 4.62 17.97
CA ALA A 337 20.90 4.28 18.78
C ALA A 337 21.03 2.78 19.21
N ARG A 338 21.74 2.53 20.30
CA ARG A 338 21.99 1.17 20.81
C ARG A 338 20.91 0.70 21.76
N GLU A 339 20.42 1.60 22.61
CA GLU A 339 19.36 1.29 23.57
C GLU A 339 18.00 1.17 22.86
N SER A 340 17.18 0.24 23.31
CA SER A 340 15.86 -0.05 22.75
C SER A 340 14.96 1.20 22.68
N GLU A 341 14.97 2.03 23.73
CA GLU A 341 14.18 3.27 23.77
C GLU A 341 14.62 4.25 22.70
N THR A 342 15.93 4.44 22.53
CA THR A 342 16.50 5.34 21.52
C THR A 342 16.21 4.83 20.10
N ARG A 343 16.32 3.52 19.84
CA ARG A 343 15.95 2.92 18.56
C ARG A 343 14.47 3.11 18.27
N ASN A 344 13.59 2.83 19.24
CA ASN A 344 12.16 3.00 19.08
C ASN A 344 11.79 4.45 18.77
N ARG A 345 12.44 5.44 19.39
CA ARG A 345 12.24 6.86 19.14
C ARG A 345 12.69 7.25 17.72
N LEU A 346 13.82 6.74 17.23
CA LEU A 346 14.32 6.94 15.88
C LEU A 346 13.33 6.41 14.85
N TRP A 347 12.94 5.15 14.97
CA TRP A 347 12.01 4.52 14.01
C TRP A 347 10.60 5.07 14.12
N LYS A 348 10.17 5.50 15.31
CA LYS A 348 8.92 6.23 15.46
C LYS A 348 8.93 7.52 14.64
N ALA A 349 10.02 8.29 14.67
CA ALA A 349 10.14 9.50 13.85
C ALA A 349 10.06 9.20 12.34
N ARG A 350 10.64 8.09 11.87
CA ARG A 350 10.50 7.66 10.47
C ARG A 350 9.07 7.23 10.13
N HIS A 351 8.41 6.47 10.98
CA HIS A 351 7.01 6.09 10.78
C HIS A 351 6.06 7.28 10.84
N ASP A 352 6.36 8.28 11.67
CA ASP A 352 5.57 9.51 11.78
C ASP A 352 5.86 10.51 10.64
N ALA A 353 6.71 10.19 9.65
CA ALA A 353 7.09 11.08 8.56
C ALA A 353 5.89 11.69 7.82
N TRP A 354 4.81 10.92 7.63
CA TRP A 354 3.55 11.42 7.08
C TRP A 354 2.97 12.60 7.87
N TYR A 355 2.87 12.45 9.19
CA TYR A 355 2.33 13.49 10.08
C TYR A 355 3.31 14.66 10.22
N ALA A 356 4.61 14.38 10.22
CA ALA A 356 5.65 15.41 10.23
C ALA A 356 5.59 16.27 8.97
N ALA A 357 5.43 15.67 7.79
CA ALA A 357 5.24 16.39 6.54
C ALA A 357 3.97 17.26 6.60
N GLN A 358 2.84 16.70 7.01
CA GLN A 358 1.57 17.42 7.11
C GLN A 358 1.66 18.61 8.06
N ALA A 359 2.43 18.49 9.15
CA ALA A 359 2.63 19.57 10.13
C ALA A 359 3.42 20.77 9.58
N LEU A 360 4.12 20.65 8.43
CA LEU A 360 4.79 21.77 7.76
C LEU A 360 3.81 22.87 7.32
N ARG A 361 2.56 22.50 6.99
CA ARG A 361 1.51 23.43 6.55
C ARG A 361 0.19 23.09 7.24
N PRO A 362 -0.08 23.61 8.46
CA PRO A 362 -1.32 23.35 9.20
C PRO A 362 -2.56 23.70 8.37
N GLY A 363 -3.57 22.82 8.39
CA GLY A 363 -4.82 22.97 7.62
C GLY A 363 -4.76 22.39 6.21
N CYS A 364 -3.59 22.03 5.72
CA CYS A 364 -3.41 21.35 4.44
C CYS A 364 -3.54 19.83 4.58
N LYS A 365 -3.67 19.12 3.44
CA LYS A 365 -3.68 17.65 3.38
C LYS A 365 -2.34 17.14 2.85
N ALA A 366 -1.94 15.98 3.33
CA ALA A 366 -0.80 15.27 2.77
C ALA A 366 -1.25 14.42 1.56
N TYR A 367 -0.40 14.34 0.54
CA TYR A 367 -0.52 13.50 -0.64
C TYR A 367 0.82 12.78 -0.86
N SER A 368 0.80 11.45 -0.92
CA SER A 368 2.02 10.67 -1.16
C SER A 368 2.08 10.21 -2.61
N THR A 369 3.24 10.38 -3.23
CA THR A 369 3.61 9.61 -4.42
C THR A 369 4.21 8.28 -3.99
N ASP A 370 4.32 7.35 -4.94
CA ASP A 370 4.88 6.02 -4.68
C ASP A 370 5.44 5.46 -5.99
N VAL A 371 6.74 5.55 -6.16
CA VAL A 371 7.43 4.98 -7.32
C VAL A 371 8.60 4.12 -6.86
N CYS A 372 8.93 3.10 -7.64
CA CYS A 372 10.11 2.28 -7.40
C CYS A 372 10.90 2.13 -8.72
N VAL A 373 12.23 2.24 -8.63
CA VAL A 373 13.13 2.15 -9.77
C VAL A 373 14.29 1.20 -9.46
N PRO A 374 14.98 0.65 -10.48
CA PRO A 374 16.23 -0.06 -10.25
C PRO A 374 17.20 0.77 -9.42
N LEU A 375 17.88 0.16 -8.45
CA LEU A 375 18.77 0.86 -7.50
C LEU A 375 19.77 1.80 -8.17
N SER A 376 20.31 1.41 -9.34
CA SER A 376 21.24 2.23 -10.12
C SER A 376 20.62 3.54 -10.67
N ARG A 377 19.29 3.62 -10.73
CA ARG A 377 18.54 4.80 -11.20
C ARG A 377 18.08 5.71 -10.07
N LEU A 378 18.14 5.20 -8.85
CA LEU A 378 17.60 5.89 -7.68
C LEU A 378 18.25 7.27 -7.42
N PRO A 379 19.59 7.45 -7.49
CA PRO A 379 20.20 8.76 -7.33
C PRO A 379 19.66 9.79 -8.32
N GLN A 380 19.61 9.41 -9.60
CA GLN A 380 19.16 10.28 -10.67
C GLN A 380 17.69 10.71 -10.47
N ILE A 381 16.78 9.74 -10.24
CA ILE A 381 15.36 10.07 -10.13
C ILE A 381 15.05 10.94 -8.91
N ILE A 382 15.70 10.73 -7.77
CA ILE A 382 15.48 11.56 -6.57
C ILE A 382 15.96 13.00 -6.82
N VAL A 383 17.15 13.18 -7.42
CA VAL A 383 17.68 14.51 -7.74
C VAL A 383 16.78 15.25 -8.73
N GLU A 384 16.34 14.59 -9.82
CA GLU A 384 15.42 15.17 -10.79
C GLU A 384 14.06 15.50 -10.18
N THR A 385 13.57 14.66 -9.28
CA THR A 385 12.29 14.85 -8.59
C THR A 385 12.36 16.05 -7.63
N LYS A 386 13.45 16.20 -6.89
CA LYS A 386 13.66 17.37 -6.03
C LYS A 386 13.68 18.67 -6.83
N LYS A 387 14.33 18.68 -7.99
CA LYS A 387 14.32 19.81 -8.92
C LYS A 387 12.90 20.12 -9.43
N ASP A 388 12.15 19.10 -9.85
CA ASP A 388 10.77 19.24 -10.33
C ASP A 388 9.81 19.77 -9.24
N LEU A 389 9.99 19.36 -7.97
CA LEU A 389 9.23 19.91 -6.83
C LEU A 389 9.45 21.44 -6.70
N ILE A 390 10.69 21.88 -6.80
CA ILE A 390 11.05 23.31 -6.73
C ILE A 390 10.45 24.08 -7.89
N GLU A 391 10.61 23.58 -9.12
CA GLU A 391 10.06 24.20 -10.36
C GLU A 391 8.54 24.27 -10.33
N SER A 392 7.88 23.22 -9.78
CA SER A 392 6.43 23.14 -9.61
C SER A 392 5.91 23.97 -8.43
N ARG A 393 6.78 24.54 -7.61
CA ARG A 393 6.43 25.29 -6.39
C ARG A 393 5.57 24.47 -5.44
N LEU A 394 5.98 23.22 -5.21
CA LEU A 394 5.31 22.31 -4.30
C LEU A 394 6.16 22.07 -3.06
N THR A 395 5.52 22.01 -1.90
CA THR A 395 6.14 21.52 -0.66
C THR A 395 6.00 20.01 -0.63
N GLY A 396 7.12 19.30 -0.75
CA GLY A 396 7.10 17.83 -0.83
C GLY A 396 8.41 17.24 -0.30
N PRO A 397 8.53 17.06 1.03
CA PRO A 397 9.65 16.32 1.61
C PRO A 397 9.71 14.90 1.04
N ILE A 398 10.94 14.41 0.84
CA ILE A 398 11.21 13.09 0.27
C ILE A 398 11.66 12.14 1.37
N ALA A 399 11.01 10.97 1.43
CA ALA A 399 11.44 9.84 2.24
C ALA A 399 11.31 8.55 1.42
N GLY A 400 12.14 7.54 1.70
CA GLY A 400 12.08 6.33 0.88
C GLY A 400 12.76 5.11 1.45
N HIS A 401 12.25 3.95 1.02
CA HIS A 401 12.80 2.62 1.21
C HIS A 401 13.92 2.39 0.17
N VAL A 402 15.02 3.14 0.34
CA VAL A 402 16.09 3.18 -0.68
C VAL A 402 16.82 1.85 -0.84
N GLY A 403 16.66 0.94 0.12
CA GLY A 403 17.20 -0.41 0.03
C GLY A 403 16.56 -1.28 -1.06
N ASP A 404 15.36 -0.96 -1.50
CA ASP A 404 14.65 -1.66 -2.59
C ASP A 404 14.25 -0.76 -3.76
N GLY A 405 14.69 0.50 -3.75
CA GLY A 405 14.49 1.43 -4.86
C GLY A 405 13.20 2.24 -4.80
N ASN A 406 12.43 2.12 -3.72
CA ASN A 406 11.15 2.81 -3.53
C ASN A 406 11.34 4.14 -2.79
N PHE A 407 10.63 5.19 -3.20
CA PHE A 407 10.58 6.45 -2.48
C PHE A 407 9.25 7.20 -2.68
N HIS A 408 9.00 8.13 -1.77
CA HIS A 408 7.79 8.93 -1.70
C HIS A 408 8.12 10.42 -1.63
N CYS A 409 7.35 11.24 -2.33
CA CYS A 409 7.22 12.66 -2.06
C CYS A 409 5.95 12.86 -1.23
N LEU A 410 6.09 13.32 -0.02
CA LEU A 410 4.96 13.59 0.89
C LEU A 410 4.52 15.05 0.71
N MET A 411 3.80 15.32 -0.37
CA MET A 411 3.37 16.68 -0.71
C MET A 411 2.30 17.18 0.24
N VAL A 412 2.40 18.44 0.64
CA VAL A 412 1.43 19.10 1.54
C VAL A 412 0.68 20.14 0.75
N VAL A 413 -0.62 19.96 0.58
CA VAL A 413 -1.46 20.63 -0.41
C VAL A 413 -2.66 21.28 0.24
N ASP A 414 -3.00 22.50 -0.15
CA ASP A 414 -4.26 23.12 0.21
C ASP A 414 -5.39 22.53 -0.66
N PRO A 415 -6.33 21.77 -0.08
CA PRO A 415 -7.42 21.16 -0.82
C PRO A 415 -8.43 22.19 -1.37
N SER A 416 -8.35 23.45 -0.98
CA SER A 416 -9.19 24.54 -1.46
C SER A 416 -8.56 25.34 -2.60
N ASP A 417 -7.26 25.10 -2.93
CA ASP A 417 -6.56 25.73 -4.05
C ASP A 417 -6.57 24.82 -5.30
N PRO A 418 -7.42 25.10 -6.31
CA PRO A 418 -7.49 24.28 -7.53
C PRO A 418 -6.19 24.32 -8.35
N ASP A 419 -5.45 25.45 -8.31
CA ASP A 419 -4.21 25.60 -9.07
C ASP A 419 -3.08 24.77 -8.44
N GLU A 420 -3.03 24.69 -7.11
CA GLU A 420 -2.10 23.82 -6.40
C GLU A 420 -2.42 22.35 -6.67
N LEU A 421 -3.70 21.96 -6.56
CA LEU A 421 -4.14 20.59 -6.87
C LEU A 421 -3.81 20.20 -8.32
N HIS A 422 -3.96 21.11 -9.28
CA HIS A 422 -3.58 20.88 -10.67
C HIS A 422 -2.06 20.67 -10.83
N ARG A 423 -1.24 21.49 -10.16
CA ARG A 423 0.23 21.33 -10.16
C ARG A 423 0.66 19.98 -9.57
N VAL A 424 0.02 19.56 -8.46
CA VAL A 424 0.25 18.24 -7.84
C VAL A 424 -0.07 17.12 -8.82
N HIS A 425 -1.21 17.18 -9.46
CA HIS A 425 -1.60 16.16 -10.44
C HIS A 425 -0.58 16.04 -11.59
N LEU A 426 -0.19 17.17 -12.18
CA LEU A 426 0.82 17.19 -13.25
C LEU A 426 2.19 16.68 -12.78
N PHE A 427 2.61 17.05 -11.57
CA PHE A 427 3.85 16.56 -10.97
C PHE A 427 3.81 15.05 -10.76
N THR A 428 2.74 14.51 -10.20
CA THR A 428 2.57 13.09 -9.93
C THR A 428 2.63 12.26 -11.21
N GLU A 429 1.96 12.73 -12.28
CA GLU A 429 2.02 12.07 -13.58
C GLU A 429 3.44 12.11 -14.19
N ARG A 430 4.14 13.24 -14.10
CA ARG A 430 5.53 13.35 -14.59
C ARG A 430 6.47 12.42 -13.83
N LEU A 431 6.34 12.38 -12.49
CA LEU A 431 7.16 11.51 -11.65
C LEU A 431 6.95 10.05 -11.99
N ALA A 432 5.70 9.60 -12.10
CA ALA A 432 5.39 8.22 -12.47
C ALA A 432 5.97 7.85 -13.84
N ARG A 433 5.77 8.70 -14.87
CA ARG A 433 6.35 8.45 -16.20
C ARG A 433 7.87 8.52 -16.22
N ARG A 434 8.48 9.35 -15.37
CA ARG A 434 9.95 9.36 -15.17
C ARG A 434 10.43 8.01 -14.62
N ALA A 435 9.73 7.45 -13.65
CA ALA A 435 10.05 6.14 -13.11
C ALA A 435 9.91 5.04 -14.18
N LEU A 436 8.83 5.04 -14.95
CA LEU A 436 8.63 4.11 -16.07
C LEU A 436 9.73 4.23 -17.13
N ALA A 437 10.17 5.45 -17.46
CA ALA A 437 11.26 5.69 -18.41
C ALA A 437 12.64 5.22 -17.89
N MET A 438 12.76 4.96 -16.59
CA MET A 438 13.94 4.44 -15.92
C MET A 438 13.82 2.94 -15.56
N ASP A 439 12.98 2.19 -16.27
CA ASP A 439 12.71 0.76 -16.05
C ASP A 439 12.10 0.44 -14.68
N GLY A 440 11.39 1.42 -14.09
CA GLY A 440 10.73 1.32 -12.79
C GLY A 440 9.22 1.06 -12.91
N THR A 441 8.52 1.29 -11.80
CA THR A 441 7.06 1.15 -11.67
C THR A 441 6.41 2.41 -11.13
N CYS A 442 5.15 2.63 -11.49
CA CYS A 442 4.36 3.76 -11.00
C CYS A 442 3.87 3.58 -9.55
N THR A 443 4.03 2.38 -8.97
CA THR A 443 3.63 2.08 -7.59
C THR A 443 4.54 1.02 -6.98
N GLY A 444 5.25 1.36 -5.89
CA GLY A 444 6.11 0.44 -5.16
C GLY A 444 5.31 -0.41 -4.15
N GLU A 445 4.41 0.24 -3.39
CA GLU A 445 3.70 -0.43 -2.30
C GLU A 445 2.24 0.03 -2.08
N HIS A 446 1.83 1.21 -2.58
CA HIS A 446 0.49 1.76 -2.30
C HIS A 446 -0.63 1.11 -3.12
N GLY A 447 -0.28 0.40 -4.20
CA GLY A 447 -1.23 -0.16 -5.15
C GLY A 447 -1.64 0.82 -6.25
N VAL A 448 -2.52 0.36 -7.13
CA VAL A 448 -3.02 1.10 -8.31
C VAL A 448 -4.31 1.85 -7.99
N GLY A 449 -5.22 1.23 -7.25
CA GLY A 449 -6.50 1.78 -6.83
C GLY A 449 -7.28 2.47 -7.94
N LEU A 450 -7.65 3.73 -7.69
CA LEU A 450 -8.31 4.62 -8.64
C LEU A 450 -7.33 5.49 -9.42
N GLY A 451 -6.22 5.89 -8.80
CA GLY A 451 -5.35 6.96 -9.30
C GLY A 451 -4.42 6.53 -10.43
N LYS A 452 -3.93 5.28 -10.41
CA LYS A 452 -2.83 4.85 -11.27
C LYS A 452 -3.24 3.90 -12.42
N ARG A 453 -4.53 3.72 -12.67
CA ARG A 453 -5.07 2.79 -13.69
C ARG A 453 -4.51 3.03 -15.11
N VAL A 454 -4.36 4.30 -15.51
CA VAL A 454 -3.79 4.67 -16.81
C VAL A 454 -2.30 4.34 -16.83
N LEU A 455 -1.58 4.64 -15.76
CA LEU A 455 -0.15 4.39 -15.62
C LEU A 455 0.15 2.88 -15.62
N LEU A 456 -0.68 2.06 -14.97
CA LEU A 456 -0.55 0.60 -15.04
C LEU A 456 -0.59 0.10 -16.49
N ARG A 457 -1.50 0.61 -17.30
CA ARG A 457 -1.60 0.23 -18.70
C ARG A 457 -0.37 0.68 -19.52
N GLU A 458 0.16 1.89 -19.23
CA GLU A 458 1.41 2.37 -19.83
C GLU A 458 2.59 1.46 -19.43
N GLU A 459 2.67 1.06 -18.16
CA GLU A 459 3.74 0.25 -17.59
C GLU A 459 3.79 -1.16 -18.18
N VAL A 460 2.68 -1.89 -18.13
CA VAL A 460 2.67 -3.32 -18.51
C VAL A 460 2.46 -3.55 -19.99
N GLY A 461 2.01 -2.53 -20.71
CA GLY A 461 1.67 -2.62 -22.11
C GLY A 461 0.34 -3.35 -22.41
N PRO A 462 -0.14 -3.27 -23.66
CA PRO A 462 -1.52 -3.67 -23.99
C PRO A 462 -1.77 -5.17 -23.85
N LEU A 463 -0.81 -6.04 -24.15
CA LEU A 463 -0.99 -7.49 -24.10
C LEU A 463 -1.03 -8.02 -22.67
N ALA A 464 -0.13 -7.56 -21.80
CA ALA A 464 -0.16 -7.97 -20.39
C ALA A 464 -1.40 -7.40 -19.68
N PHE A 465 -1.83 -6.17 -20.03
CA PHE A 465 -3.07 -5.60 -19.54
C PHE A 465 -4.30 -6.44 -19.94
N GLN A 466 -4.34 -6.96 -21.20
CA GLN A 466 -5.38 -7.89 -21.64
C GLN A 466 -5.39 -9.22 -20.87
N VAL A 467 -4.22 -9.74 -20.50
CA VAL A 467 -4.13 -10.94 -19.64
C VAL A 467 -4.71 -10.66 -18.27
N MET A 468 -4.38 -9.53 -17.63
CA MET A 468 -4.99 -9.12 -16.35
C MET A 468 -6.50 -8.99 -16.45
N GLN A 469 -6.99 -8.40 -17.55
CA GLN A 469 -8.43 -8.30 -17.84
C GLN A 469 -9.07 -9.69 -17.96
N GLY A 470 -8.46 -10.62 -18.69
CA GLY A 470 -8.95 -12.00 -18.84
C GLY A 470 -9.00 -12.75 -17.50
N LEU A 471 -8.02 -12.55 -16.61
CA LEU A 471 -8.04 -13.09 -15.25
C LEU A 471 -9.23 -12.54 -14.44
N LYS A 472 -9.43 -11.21 -14.49
CA LYS A 472 -10.58 -10.56 -13.85
C LYS A 472 -11.91 -11.12 -14.38
N ASP A 473 -12.10 -11.20 -15.71
CA ASP A 473 -13.33 -11.68 -16.32
C ASP A 473 -13.61 -13.16 -16.01
N THR A 474 -12.56 -13.96 -15.81
CA THR A 474 -12.67 -15.36 -15.42
C THR A 474 -13.13 -15.52 -13.98
N LEU A 475 -12.57 -14.76 -13.04
CA LEU A 475 -12.86 -14.87 -11.60
C LEU A 475 -14.08 -14.07 -11.17
N ASP A 476 -14.42 -13.03 -11.92
CA ASP A 476 -15.54 -12.13 -11.64
C ASP A 476 -16.27 -11.70 -12.93
N PRO A 477 -16.96 -12.64 -13.58
CA PRO A 477 -17.58 -12.41 -14.89
C PRO A 477 -18.66 -11.33 -14.92
N LYS A 478 -19.19 -10.95 -13.77
CA LYS A 478 -20.17 -9.88 -13.62
C LYS A 478 -19.55 -8.53 -13.21
N ASN A 479 -18.23 -8.46 -13.02
CA ASN A 479 -17.49 -7.30 -12.54
C ASN A 479 -18.11 -6.68 -11.27
N LEU A 480 -18.37 -7.53 -10.27
CA LEU A 480 -18.94 -7.11 -8.98
C LEU A 480 -17.89 -6.84 -7.90
N MET A 481 -16.71 -7.51 -7.99
CA MET A 481 -15.64 -7.38 -7.00
C MET A 481 -14.90 -6.07 -7.20
N ASN A 482 -15.08 -5.15 -6.26
CA ASN A 482 -14.45 -3.83 -6.18
C ASN A 482 -14.33 -3.11 -7.53
N PRO A 483 -15.44 -2.93 -8.27
CA PRO A 483 -15.39 -2.46 -9.65
C PRO A 483 -14.84 -1.03 -9.77
N GLY A 484 -14.11 -0.77 -10.86
CA GLY A 484 -13.50 0.52 -11.14
C GLY A 484 -12.11 0.72 -10.52
N LYS A 485 -11.52 -0.32 -9.92
CA LYS A 485 -10.15 -0.32 -9.38
C LYS A 485 -9.23 -1.13 -10.29
N ILE A 486 -7.93 -0.79 -10.27
CA ILE A 486 -6.85 -1.43 -11.03
C ILE A 486 -7.06 -1.34 -12.55
N LEU A 487 -8.16 -1.87 -13.07
CA LEU A 487 -8.42 -2.02 -14.50
C LEU A 487 -9.40 -0.98 -15.02
N LEU A 488 -9.20 -0.56 -16.28
CA LEU A 488 -10.08 0.34 -17.03
C LEU A 488 -11.13 -0.48 -17.78
N HIS A 489 -12.26 -0.80 -17.14
CA HIS A 489 -13.38 -1.48 -17.82
C HIS A 489 -14.25 -0.49 -18.59
N GLY A 490 -14.29 -0.58 -19.93
CA GLY A 490 -15.23 0.17 -20.78
C GLY A 490 -14.99 1.69 -20.83
N GLU A 491 -13.85 2.17 -20.40
CA GLU A 491 -13.44 3.58 -20.41
C GLU A 491 -12.41 3.86 -21.53
N LEU A 492 -12.45 3.11 -22.63
CA LEU A 492 -11.61 3.30 -23.83
C LEU A 492 -12.33 4.16 -24.87
#